data_f9e41eeafa2eaf362f639de546108080
#
_entry.id   f9e41eeafa2eaf362f639de546108080
#
_cell.length_a   1.000
_cell.length_b   1.000
_cell.length_c   1.000
_cell.angle_alpha   90.00
_cell.angle_beta   90.00
_cell.angle_gamma   90.00
#
_symmetry.space_group_name_H-M   'P 1'
#
loop_
_entity.id
_entity.type
_entity.pdbx_description
1 polymer ?
#
loop_
_entity_poly.entity_id
_entity_poly.type
_entity_poly.pdbx_seq_one_letter_code
_entity_poly.pdbx_strand_id
1 'polypeptide(L)'
;MSEILFHYYRVNPTTWFYLASLLSIAIFFKFNRGLSIRNVDLIGLILFAPGLLAVEYGGFKANIDAQQLGYVWLFVITGLFIIRMLCDSLMVRRPMLDPNLNSGGLIFLGISLLVFLLANVLTTRPERDDLAAATTAARIETGDAEVDADQLARLGPGYPLLFLLPHISTQRVFSSEAVSSAGGKTQEPPPRVVHETTARVMAIISQLLIVSGMIFVGWRHFESTKLGIAAAVLYLLLPYTAMMTGRVDHALPGAFIVWAVGAYRRPVIAGSLIGLAIGIIYYPIFLLPLWCSFYWERGVRRFATGVAAALAALVVGLWCTSPTLAIFAGQLRQMFGWIFPSKIGRAHV
;
A
#
# COMPACT_ATOMS: atom_id res chain seq x y z
N MET A 1 18.39 -29.62 8.27
CA MET A 1 17.65 -29.64 6.98
C MET A 1 16.74 -28.41 6.79
N SER A 2 16.15 -27.86 7.85
CA SER A 2 15.35 -26.62 7.80
C SER A 2 16.14 -25.38 7.37
N GLU A 3 17.41 -25.26 7.73
CA GLU A 3 18.26 -24.12 7.37
C GLU A 3 18.60 -24.03 5.88
N ILE A 4 18.58 -25.16 5.15
CA ILE A 4 18.91 -25.17 3.71
C ILE A 4 17.72 -24.72 2.87
N LEU A 5 16.50 -25.07 3.28
CA LEU A 5 15.26 -24.73 2.54
C LEU A 5 14.78 -23.31 2.81
N PHE A 6 15.13 -22.72 3.95
CA PHE A 6 14.67 -21.39 4.37
C PHE A 6 15.76 -20.32 4.36
N HIS A 7 16.95 -20.60 3.82
CA HIS A 7 17.94 -19.56 3.52
C HIS A 7 17.50 -18.78 2.28
N TYR A 8 16.44 -17.99 2.46
CA TYR A 8 15.94 -17.14 1.41
C TYR A 8 16.81 -15.87 1.33
N TYR A 9 17.63 -15.81 0.29
CA TYR A 9 18.31 -14.58 -0.05
C TYR A 9 17.31 -13.62 -0.71
N ARG A 10 17.18 -12.44 -0.17
CA ARG A 10 16.40 -11.38 -0.81
C ARG A 10 16.86 -11.22 -2.25
N VAL A 11 15.95 -11.36 -3.20
CA VAL A 11 16.28 -11.17 -4.62
C VAL A 11 16.74 -9.74 -4.83
N ASN A 12 17.85 -9.57 -5.52
CA ASN A 12 18.37 -8.25 -5.87
C ASN A 12 17.27 -7.47 -6.65
N PRO A 13 16.93 -6.24 -6.25
CA PRO A 13 15.91 -5.43 -6.91
C PRO A 13 16.10 -5.30 -8.42
N THR A 14 17.35 -5.18 -8.87
CA THR A 14 17.70 -5.12 -10.29
C THR A 14 17.37 -6.41 -11.02
N THR A 15 17.70 -7.57 -10.43
CA THR A 15 17.37 -8.88 -11.01
C THR A 15 15.88 -9.09 -11.11
N TRP A 16 15.16 -8.72 -10.06
CA TRP A 16 13.68 -8.76 -10.08
C TRP A 16 13.10 -7.86 -11.17
N PHE A 17 13.63 -6.66 -11.32
CA PHE A 17 13.20 -5.74 -12.37
C PHE A 17 13.30 -6.35 -13.76
N TYR A 18 14.44 -6.93 -14.12
CA TYR A 18 14.62 -7.56 -15.42
C TYR A 18 13.67 -8.73 -15.63
N LEU A 19 13.59 -9.63 -14.64
CA LEU A 19 12.71 -10.79 -14.72
C LEU A 19 11.23 -10.38 -14.83
N ALA A 20 10.77 -9.47 -13.99
CA ALA A 20 9.40 -8.99 -13.97
C ALA A 20 9.03 -8.25 -15.27
N SER A 21 9.96 -7.45 -15.82
CA SER A 21 9.76 -6.76 -17.09
C SER A 21 9.65 -7.75 -18.24
N LEU A 22 10.53 -8.75 -18.31
CA LEU A 22 10.46 -9.79 -19.34
C LEU A 22 9.17 -10.61 -19.25
N LEU A 23 8.76 -11.01 -18.04
CA LEU A 23 7.50 -11.72 -17.83
C LEU A 23 6.30 -10.84 -18.19
N SER A 24 6.31 -9.56 -17.83
CA SER A 24 5.25 -8.63 -18.19
C SER A 24 5.12 -8.48 -19.71
N ILE A 25 6.24 -8.38 -20.43
CA ILE A 25 6.26 -8.35 -21.89
C ILE A 25 5.75 -9.68 -22.44
N ALA A 26 6.25 -10.82 -21.99
CA ALA A 26 5.82 -12.13 -22.50
C ALA A 26 4.32 -12.36 -22.34
N ILE A 27 3.74 -11.91 -21.23
CA ILE A 27 2.33 -12.16 -20.89
C ILE A 27 1.39 -11.12 -21.50
N PHE A 28 1.77 -9.84 -21.50
CA PHE A 28 0.84 -8.75 -21.79
C PHE A 28 1.14 -8.02 -23.12
N PHE A 29 2.33 -8.20 -23.70
CA PHE A 29 2.68 -7.51 -24.95
C PHE A 29 1.95 -8.12 -26.14
N LYS A 30 1.43 -7.26 -27.02
CA LYS A 30 0.75 -7.65 -28.24
C LYS A 30 1.74 -7.68 -29.40
N PHE A 31 2.34 -8.84 -29.67
CA PHE A 31 3.41 -9.00 -30.65
C PHE A 31 2.98 -8.71 -32.10
N ASN A 32 1.71 -8.97 -32.45
CA ASN A 32 1.19 -8.72 -33.78
C ASN A 32 0.87 -7.24 -34.07
N ARG A 33 0.94 -6.36 -33.07
CA ARG A 33 0.74 -4.91 -33.21
C ARG A 33 1.66 -4.18 -32.24
N GLY A 34 2.94 -4.05 -32.57
CA GLY A 34 3.96 -3.46 -31.70
C GLY A 34 3.61 -2.09 -31.13
N LEU A 35 3.07 -1.19 -31.96
CA LEU A 35 2.65 0.17 -31.56
C LEU A 35 1.19 0.23 -31.08
N SER A 36 0.68 -0.82 -30.45
CA SER A 36 -0.66 -0.77 -29.83
C SER A 36 -0.61 0.06 -28.56
N ILE A 37 -1.72 0.76 -28.26
CA ILE A 37 -1.85 1.56 -27.02
C ILE A 37 -1.61 0.70 -25.78
N ARG A 38 -2.08 -0.55 -25.78
CA ARG A 38 -1.80 -1.52 -24.71
C ARG A 38 -0.30 -1.73 -24.48
N ASN A 39 0.49 -1.82 -25.55
CA ASN A 39 1.93 -1.97 -25.45
C ASN A 39 2.61 -0.69 -24.94
N VAL A 40 2.10 0.47 -25.36
CA VAL A 40 2.57 1.77 -24.85
C VAL A 40 2.31 1.88 -23.35
N ASP A 41 1.11 1.49 -22.90
CA ASP A 41 0.76 1.49 -21.48
C ASP A 41 1.66 0.52 -20.69
N LEU A 42 1.90 -0.68 -21.21
CA LEU A 42 2.78 -1.66 -20.59
C LEU A 42 4.23 -1.16 -20.48
N ILE A 43 4.76 -0.58 -21.56
CA ILE A 43 6.11 0.01 -21.56
C ILE A 43 6.16 1.18 -20.57
N GLY A 44 5.13 2.02 -20.55
CA GLY A 44 5.01 3.11 -19.57
C GLY A 44 5.09 2.60 -18.12
N LEU A 45 4.40 1.51 -17.78
CA LEU A 45 4.48 0.89 -16.46
C LEU A 45 5.89 0.34 -16.15
N ILE A 46 6.56 -0.26 -17.13
CA ILE A 46 7.94 -0.76 -16.96
C ILE A 46 8.91 0.41 -16.78
N LEU A 47 8.69 1.55 -17.43
CA LEU A 47 9.55 2.73 -17.33
C LEU A 47 9.54 3.42 -15.96
N PHE A 48 8.62 3.08 -15.05
CA PHE A 48 8.72 3.52 -13.65
C PHE A 48 9.90 2.88 -12.93
N ALA A 49 10.31 1.68 -13.31
CA ALA A 49 11.31 0.91 -12.58
C ALA A 49 12.72 1.52 -12.57
N PRO A 50 13.28 2.09 -13.66
CA PRO A 50 14.57 2.77 -13.60
C PRO A 50 14.60 3.92 -12.59
N GLY A 51 13.53 4.71 -12.50
CA GLY A 51 13.42 5.78 -11.51
C GLY A 51 13.38 5.26 -10.08
N LEU A 52 12.61 4.19 -9.82
CA LEU A 52 12.57 3.55 -8.50
C LEU A 52 13.93 2.99 -8.09
N LEU A 53 14.63 2.31 -9.00
CA LEU A 53 15.96 1.79 -8.74
C LEU A 53 16.97 2.90 -8.48
N ALA A 54 16.87 4.03 -9.20
CA ALA A 54 17.74 5.19 -8.98
C ALA A 54 17.51 5.84 -7.60
N VAL A 55 16.23 5.94 -7.17
CA VAL A 55 15.89 6.44 -5.83
C VAL A 55 16.41 5.51 -4.74
N GLU A 56 16.22 4.19 -4.89
CA GLU A 56 16.70 3.20 -3.91
C GLU A 56 18.23 3.19 -3.84
N TYR A 57 18.90 3.16 -5.00
CA TYR A 57 20.37 3.21 -5.06
C TYR A 57 20.92 4.51 -4.45
N GLY A 58 20.32 5.66 -4.77
CA GLY A 58 20.71 6.95 -4.22
C GLY A 58 20.54 6.99 -2.71
N GLY A 59 19.43 6.49 -2.19
CA GLY A 59 19.20 6.38 -0.74
C GLY A 59 20.20 5.45 -0.03
N PHE A 60 20.48 4.27 -0.62
CA PHE A 60 21.42 3.31 -0.05
C PHE A 60 22.88 3.80 -0.07
N LYS A 61 23.30 4.46 -1.14
CA LYS A 61 24.67 4.98 -1.32
C LYS A 61 24.87 6.40 -0.80
N ALA A 62 23.84 7.04 -0.23
CA ALA A 62 23.80 8.45 0.11
C ALA A 62 24.21 9.37 -1.08
N ASN A 63 23.87 8.95 -2.31
CA ASN A 63 24.11 9.68 -3.53
C ASN A 63 22.89 10.52 -3.88
N ILE A 64 22.93 11.80 -3.49
CA ILE A 64 21.83 12.75 -3.66
C ILE A 64 21.50 12.95 -5.15
N ASP A 65 22.50 13.00 -6.04
CA ASP A 65 22.29 13.24 -7.46
C ASP A 65 21.51 12.08 -8.11
N ALA A 66 21.88 10.83 -7.78
CA ALA A 66 21.18 9.66 -8.26
C ALA A 66 19.72 9.61 -7.74
N GLN A 67 19.51 9.99 -6.49
CA GLN A 67 18.19 10.05 -5.89
C GLN A 67 17.32 11.14 -6.54
N GLN A 68 17.87 12.33 -6.75
CA GLN A 68 17.18 13.43 -7.44
C GLN A 68 16.83 13.05 -8.88
N LEU A 69 17.77 12.46 -9.63
CA LEU A 69 17.52 11.96 -10.98
C LEU A 69 16.36 10.95 -10.98
N GLY A 70 16.33 10.04 -10.02
CA GLY A 70 15.25 9.07 -9.86
C GLY A 70 13.88 9.73 -9.63
N TYR A 71 13.80 10.74 -8.77
CA TYR A 71 12.55 11.49 -8.55
C TYR A 71 12.12 12.27 -9.79
N VAL A 72 13.04 12.94 -10.48
CA VAL A 72 12.73 13.64 -11.73
C VAL A 72 12.21 12.67 -12.78
N TRP A 73 12.85 11.51 -12.93
CA TRP A 73 12.40 10.45 -13.83
C TRP A 73 10.98 9.99 -13.52
N LEU A 74 10.69 9.67 -12.25
CA LEU A 74 9.37 9.25 -11.80
C LEU A 74 8.31 10.33 -12.07
N PHE A 75 8.65 11.60 -11.84
CA PHE A 75 7.76 12.73 -12.09
C PHE A 75 7.43 12.87 -13.58
N VAL A 76 8.44 12.78 -14.45
CA VAL A 76 8.27 12.85 -15.90
C VAL A 76 7.39 11.69 -16.42
N ILE A 77 7.68 10.45 -16.01
CA ILE A 77 6.89 9.28 -16.42
C ILE A 77 5.46 9.38 -15.91
N THR A 78 5.26 9.83 -14.67
CA THR A 78 3.91 10.08 -14.12
C THR A 78 3.16 11.12 -14.95
N GLY A 79 3.81 12.23 -15.30
CA GLY A 79 3.22 13.26 -16.16
C GLY A 79 2.81 12.75 -17.53
N LEU A 80 3.68 11.97 -18.18
CA LEU A 80 3.37 11.31 -19.45
C LEU A 80 2.20 10.33 -19.33
N PHE A 81 2.14 9.58 -18.22
CA PHE A 81 1.04 8.66 -17.96
C PHE A 81 -0.30 9.39 -17.74
N ILE A 82 -0.29 10.50 -17.03
CA ILE A 82 -1.49 11.35 -16.85
C ILE A 82 -1.97 11.86 -18.21
N ILE A 83 -1.07 12.41 -19.04
CA ILE A 83 -1.42 12.86 -20.40
C ILE A 83 -2.01 11.70 -21.20
N ARG A 84 -1.36 10.52 -21.13
CA ARG A 84 -1.84 9.31 -21.80
C ARG A 84 -3.26 8.92 -21.33
N MET A 85 -3.56 8.99 -20.03
CA MET A 85 -4.88 8.70 -19.50
C MET A 85 -5.94 9.72 -19.92
N LEU A 86 -5.59 11.00 -19.98
CA LEU A 86 -6.48 12.04 -20.48
C LEU A 86 -6.85 11.82 -21.96
N CYS A 87 -5.94 11.26 -22.75
CA CYS A 87 -6.22 10.89 -24.14
C CYS A 87 -7.21 9.72 -24.31
N ASP A 88 -7.56 8.99 -23.25
CA ASP A 88 -8.58 7.91 -23.32
C ASP A 88 -9.95 8.42 -23.76
N SER A 89 -10.29 9.68 -23.45
CA SER A 89 -11.53 10.31 -23.87
C SER A 89 -11.62 10.49 -25.39
N LEU A 90 -10.47 10.52 -26.09
CA LEU A 90 -10.37 10.68 -27.54
C LEU A 90 -10.41 9.34 -28.29
N MET A 91 -10.40 8.21 -27.56
CA MET A 91 -10.33 6.89 -28.17
C MET A 91 -11.71 6.28 -28.38
N VAL A 92 -11.93 5.79 -29.59
CA VAL A 92 -13.17 5.07 -29.95
C VAL A 92 -13.25 3.70 -29.26
N ARG A 93 -12.11 3.04 -29.01
CA ARG A 93 -12.04 1.75 -28.31
C ARG A 93 -10.96 1.81 -27.23
N ARG A 94 -11.34 1.51 -26.01
CA ARG A 94 -10.38 1.40 -24.90
C ARG A 94 -9.53 0.14 -25.06
N PRO A 95 -8.22 0.20 -24.75
CA PRO A 95 -7.38 -0.98 -24.76
C PRO A 95 -7.86 -1.96 -23.69
N MET A 96 -8.06 -3.22 -24.07
CA MET A 96 -8.37 -4.29 -23.14
C MET A 96 -7.09 -4.99 -22.71
N LEU A 97 -6.99 -5.32 -21.43
CA LEU A 97 -5.92 -6.15 -20.89
C LEU A 97 -6.24 -7.62 -21.24
N ASP A 98 -5.68 -8.09 -22.36
CA ASP A 98 -5.88 -9.46 -22.83
C ASP A 98 -4.54 -10.21 -22.79
N PRO A 99 -4.30 -11.03 -21.75
CA PRO A 99 -3.04 -11.72 -21.59
C PRO A 99 -2.85 -12.85 -22.62
N ASN A 100 -1.59 -13.09 -22.98
CA ASN A 100 -1.21 -14.18 -23.89
C ASN A 100 -1.34 -15.57 -23.25
N LEU A 101 -1.50 -15.62 -21.92
CA LEU A 101 -1.73 -16.85 -21.16
C LEU A 101 -3.23 -17.21 -21.07
N ASN A 102 -3.49 -18.51 -20.98
CA ASN A 102 -4.82 -19.01 -20.64
C ASN A 102 -5.15 -18.77 -19.15
N SER A 103 -6.41 -18.96 -18.77
CA SER A 103 -6.86 -18.69 -17.39
C SER A 103 -6.15 -19.57 -16.36
N GLY A 104 -5.86 -20.84 -16.67
CA GLY A 104 -5.14 -21.74 -15.76
C GLY A 104 -3.69 -21.29 -15.52
N GLY A 105 -2.99 -20.91 -16.58
CA GLY A 105 -1.62 -20.37 -16.47
C GLY A 105 -1.56 -19.06 -15.69
N LEU A 106 -2.57 -18.17 -15.86
CA LEU A 106 -2.66 -16.93 -15.10
C LEU A 106 -2.92 -17.17 -13.61
N ILE A 107 -3.81 -18.10 -13.28
CA ILE A 107 -4.10 -18.46 -11.88
C ILE A 107 -2.82 -19.02 -11.23
N PHE A 108 -2.17 -19.99 -11.89
CA PHE A 108 -0.92 -20.56 -11.39
C PHE A 108 0.14 -19.50 -11.15
N LEU A 109 0.37 -18.64 -12.15
CA LEU A 109 1.35 -17.57 -12.04
C LEU A 109 0.98 -16.57 -10.93
N GLY A 110 -0.29 -16.15 -10.84
CA GLY A 110 -0.77 -15.24 -9.81
C GLY A 110 -0.57 -15.78 -8.40
N ILE A 111 -0.91 -17.05 -8.17
CA ILE A 111 -0.68 -17.71 -6.89
C ILE A 111 0.81 -17.82 -6.59
N SER A 112 1.61 -18.25 -7.56
CA SER A 112 3.07 -18.40 -7.39
C SER A 112 3.74 -17.08 -7.05
N LEU A 113 3.40 -15.99 -7.76
CA LEU A 113 3.91 -14.65 -7.49
C LEU A 113 3.48 -14.14 -6.10
N LEU A 114 2.20 -14.35 -5.76
CA LEU A 114 1.68 -13.94 -4.47
C LEU A 114 2.39 -14.66 -3.33
N VAL A 115 2.52 -15.99 -3.41
CA VAL A 115 3.23 -16.79 -2.42
C VAL A 115 4.69 -16.34 -2.30
N PHE A 116 5.35 -16.10 -3.44
CA PHE A 116 6.74 -15.63 -3.46
C PHE A 116 6.89 -14.26 -2.79
N LEU A 117 6.03 -13.31 -3.11
CA LEU A 117 6.06 -11.96 -2.49
C LEU A 117 5.70 -12.00 -1.00
N LEU A 118 4.73 -12.83 -0.60
CA LEU A 118 4.39 -13.00 0.81
C LEU A 118 5.52 -13.69 1.60
N ALA A 119 6.22 -14.66 1.00
CA ALA A 119 7.40 -15.25 1.60
C ALA A 119 8.51 -14.19 1.81
N ASN A 120 8.66 -13.25 0.88
CA ASN A 120 9.59 -12.12 1.04
C ASN A 120 9.19 -11.22 2.23
N VAL A 121 7.89 -10.98 2.48
CA VAL A 121 7.41 -10.24 3.66
C VAL A 121 7.78 -10.97 4.96
N LEU A 122 7.65 -12.30 4.98
CA LEU A 122 7.94 -13.10 6.18
C LEU A 122 9.45 -13.12 6.51
N THR A 123 10.30 -13.10 5.50
CA THR A 123 11.77 -13.20 5.66
C THR A 123 12.46 -11.85 5.82
N THR A 124 11.84 -10.76 5.34
CA THR A 124 12.39 -9.41 5.45
C THR A 124 12.02 -8.78 6.80
N ARG A 125 12.88 -7.90 7.31
CA ARG A 125 12.55 -7.09 8.49
C ARG A 125 11.55 -6.01 8.10
N PRO A 126 10.49 -5.79 8.90
CA PRO A 126 9.55 -4.70 8.68
C PRO A 126 10.25 -3.34 8.66
N GLU A 127 9.67 -2.39 7.94
CA GLU A 127 10.15 -1.01 7.89
C GLU A 127 10.02 -0.34 9.26
N ARG A 128 10.83 0.71 9.48
CA ARG A 128 10.82 1.44 10.76
C ARG A 128 9.47 2.06 11.06
N ASP A 129 8.81 2.61 10.04
CA ASP A 129 7.50 3.25 10.17
C ASP A 129 6.40 2.23 10.55
N ASP A 130 6.45 1.01 9.99
CA ASP A 130 5.52 -0.08 10.33
C ASP A 130 5.76 -0.59 11.76
N LEU A 131 7.01 -0.71 12.19
CA LEU A 131 7.36 -1.08 13.55
C LEU A 131 6.93 0.01 14.55
N ALA A 132 7.13 1.28 14.21
CA ALA A 132 6.68 2.40 15.02
C ALA A 132 5.16 2.42 15.16
N ALA A 133 4.41 2.11 14.07
CA ALA A 133 2.95 1.99 14.12
C ALA A 133 2.49 0.85 15.05
N ALA A 134 3.13 -0.31 14.96
CA ALA A 134 2.83 -1.45 15.85
C ALA A 134 3.17 -1.13 17.32
N THR A 135 4.26 -0.42 17.58
CA THR A 135 4.63 0.06 18.93
C THR A 135 3.63 1.07 19.44
N THR A 136 3.19 2.00 18.60
CA THR A 136 2.17 2.99 18.97
C THR A 136 0.83 2.31 19.26
N ALA A 137 0.43 1.30 18.48
CA ALA A 137 -0.76 0.50 18.77
C ALA A 137 -0.66 -0.20 20.14
N ALA A 138 0.49 -0.78 20.48
CA ALA A 138 0.73 -1.39 21.78
C ALA A 138 0.63 -0.37 22.93
N ARG A 139 1.19 0.82 22.78
CA ARG A 139 1.10 1.90 23.78
C ARG A 139 -0.33 2.40 23.96
N ILE A 140 -1.09 2.51 22.86
CA ILE A 140 -2.51 2.85 22.94
C ILE A 140 -3.28 1.80 23.76
N GLU A 141 -2.97 0.51 23.57
CA GLU A 141 -3.62 -0.58 24.32
C GLU A 141 -3.29 -0.51 25.83
N THR A 142 -2.06 -0.17 26.18
CA THR A 142 -1.62 -0.04 27.59
C THR A 142 -1.97 1.30 28.24
N GLY A 143 -2.54 2.24 27.48
CA GLY A 143 -2.85 3.59 27.97
C GLY A 143 -1.64 4.52 28.09
N ASP A 144 -0.49 4.10 27.61
CA ASP A 144 0.80 4.81 27.69
C ASP A 144 1.04 5.57 26.37
N ALA A 145 0.14 6.49 26.05
CA ALA A 145 0.06 7.10 24.73
C ALA A 145 1.03 8.27 24.53
N GLU A 146 2.31 8.03 24.59
CA GLU A 146 3.29 8.93 23.97
C GLU A 146 3.47 8.51 22.50
N VAL A 147 2.69 9.13 21.61
CA VAL A 147 2.80 8.86 20.18
C VAL A 147 4.02 9.57 19.62
N ASP A 148 4.84 8.83 18.86
CA ASP A 148 6.02 9.38 18.19
C ASP A 148 5.61 10.52 17.24
N ALA A 149 6.08 11.73 17.52
CA ALA A 149 5.77 12.94 16.79
C ALA A 149 6.19 12.86 15.31
N ASP A 150 7.32 12.20 15.03
CA ASP A 150 7.85 12.05 13.67
C ASP A 150 6.99 11.11 12.83
N GLN A 151 6.36 10.11 13.45
CA GLN A 151 5.43 9.20 12.77
C GLN A 151 4.16 9.93 12.33
N LEU A 152 3.58 10.75 13.20
CA LEU A 152 2.37 11.52 12.90
C LEU A 152 2.60 12.61 11.85
N ALA A 153 3.83 13.11 11.72
CA ALA A 153 4.17 14.10 10.71
C ALA A 153 4.08 13.55 9.27
N ARG A 154 4.26 12.23 9.09
CA ARG A 154 4.23 11.57 7.77
C ARG A 154 2.94 10.82 7.53
N LEU A 155 2.37 10.21 8.56
CA LEU A 155 1.25 9.32 8.51
C LEU A 155 0.06 9.90 9.28
N GLY A 156 -1.14 9.60 8.83
CA GLY A 156 -2.36 10.09 9.49
C GLY A 156 -2.76 9.24 10.69
N PRO A 157 -3.84 9.65 11.40
CA PRO A 157 -4.33 9.00 12.62
C PRO A 157 -4.81 7.57 12.40
N GLY A 158 -5.21 7.24 11.18
CA GLY A 158 -5.71 5.91 10.85
C GLY A 158 -4.62 4.85 10.87
N TYR A 159 -3.34 5.24 10.69
CA TYR A 159 -2.26 4.28 10.59
C TYR A 159 -2.10 3.46 11.88
N PRO A 160 -1.77 4.04 13.04
CA PRO A 160 -1.67 3.29 14.28
C PRO A 160 -2.99 2.65 14.73
N LEU A 161 -4.13 3.31 14.50
CA LEU A 161 -5.43 2.79 14.89
C LEU A 161 -5.80 1.49 14.15
N LEU A 162 -5.44 1.36 12.87
CA LEU A 162 -5.68 0.15 12.11
C LEU A 162 -4.76 -1.01 12.51
N PHE A 163 -3.61 -0.73 13.12
CA PHE A 163 -2.73 -1.74 13.69
C PHE A 163 -3.24 -2.34 15.00
N LEU A 164 -4.18 -1.68 15.70
CA LEU A 164 -4.73 -2.19 16.98
C LEU A 164 -5.36 -3.57 16.84
N LEU A 165 -6.19 -3.80 15.81
CA LEU A 165 -6.87 -5.08 15.64
C LEU A 165 -5.90 -6.25 15.42
N PRO A 166 -4.94 -6.19 14.48
CA PRO A 166 -3.93 -7.22 14.33
C PRO A 166 -3.02 -7.36 15.56
N HIS A 167 -2.70 -6.26 16.25
CA HIS A 167 -1.88 -6.29 17.45
C HIS A 167 -2.53 -7.11 18.57
N ILE A 168 -3.77 -6.82 18.92
CA ILE A 168 -4.55 -7.56 19.94
C ILE A 168 -4.65 -9.04 19.55
N SER A 169 -4.90 -9.35 18.29
CA SER A 169 -5.01 -10.74 17.81
C SER A 169 -3.67 -11.46 17.93
N THR A 170 -2.58 -10.83 17.52
CA THR A 170 -1.23 -11.39 17.57
C THR A 170 -0.78 -11.65 19.00
N GLN A 171 -1.01 -10.68 19.89
CA GLN A 171 -0.69 -10.81 21.31
C GLN A 171 -1.43 -11.98 21.96
N ARG A 172 -2.73 -12.16 21.66
CA ARG A 172 -3.52 -13.31 22.19
C ARG A 172 -2.96 -14.65 21.72
N VAL A 173 -2.58 -14.78 20.46
CA VAL A 173 -2.00 -16.01 19.90
C VAL A 173 -0.71 -16.35 20.64
N PHE A 174 0.23 -15.40 20.77
CA PHE A 174 1.50 -15.64 21.45
C PHE A 174 1.30 -15.91 22.97
N SER A 175 0.37 -15.25 23.63
CA SER A 175 0.06 -15.52 25.04
C SER A 175 -0.50 -16.93 25.21
N SER A 176 -1.34 -17.41 24.30
CA SER A 176 -1.90 -18.76 24.30
C SER A 176 -0.81 -19.84 24.09
N GLU A 177 0.11 -19.61 23.14
CA GLU A 177 1.23 -20.53 22.89
C GLU A 177 2.21 -20.59 24.07
N ALA A 178 2.49 -19.47 24.71
CA ALA A 178 3.34 -19.39 25.89
C ALA A 178 2.77 -20.20 27.05
N VAL A 179 1.47 -20.13 27.27
CA VAL A 179 0.76 -20.94 28.29
C VAL A 179 0.82 -22.45 27.96
N SER A 180 0.70 -22.81 26.69
CA SER A 180 0.72 -24.20 26.24
C SER A 180 2.11 -24.85 26.31
N SER A 181 3.17 -24.06 26.09
CA SER A 181 4.54 -24.58 26.01
C SER A 181 5.31 -24.60 27.33
N ALA A 182 4.91 -23.86 28.31
CA ALA A 182 5.72 -23.53 29.49
C ALA A 182 5.26 -24.16 30.81
N GLY A 183 4.67 -25.34 30.85
CA GLY A 183 4.52 -26.06 32.12
C GLY A 183 4.38 -25.20 33.40
N GLY A 184 3.71 -24.04 33.33
CA GLY A 184 3.42 -23.15 34.45
C GLY A 184 4.33 -21.92 34.61
N LYS A 185 5.28 -21.64 33.70
CA LYS A 185 6.01 -20.36 33.65
C LYS A 185 5.63 -19.60 32.40
N THR A 186 4.77 -18.60 32.55
CA THR A 186 4.37 -17.69 31.47
C THR A 186 5.56 -16.80 31.11
N GLN A 187 6.29 -17.16 30.08
CA GLN A 187 7.31 -16.30 29.52
C GLN A 187 6.64 -15.48 28.43
N GLU A 188 6.30 -14.22 28.72
CA GLU A 188 5.76 -13.32 27.71
C GLU A 188 6.73 -13.18 26.55
N PRO A 189 6.25 -13.25 25.30
CA PRO A 189 7.11 -13.06 24.14
C PRO A 189 7.72 -11.65 24.19
N PRO A 190 8.98 -11.49 23.74
CA PRO A 190 9.60 -10.19 23.74
C PRO A 190 8.76 -9.23 22.88
N PRO A 191 8.44 -8.02 23.34
CA PRO A 191 7.55 -7.06 22.67
C PRO A 191 7.89 -6.83 21.20
N ARG A 192 9.19 -6.86 20.87
CA ARG A 192 9.70 -6.72 19.52
C ARG A 192 9.15 -7.79 18.55
N VAL A 193 9.05 -9.04 18.97
CA VAL A 193 8.53 -10.13 18.14
C VAL A 193 7.06 -9.93 17.83
N VAL A 194 6.28 -9.46 18.80
CA VAL A 194 4.86 -9.15 18.60
C VAL A 194 4.70 -8.01 17.58
N HIS A 195 5.50 -6.94 17.72
CA HIS A 195 5.43 -5.80 16.81
C HIS A 195 5.85 -6.17 15.38
N GLU A 196 6.94 -6.92 15.21
CA GLU A 196 7.39 -7.41 13.89
C GLU A 196 6.33 -8.31 13.23
N THR A 197 5.70 -9.18 14.02
CA THR A 197 4.65 -10.08 13.51
C THR A 197 3.39 -9.30 13.14
N THR A 198 3.00 -8.31 13.95
CA THR A 198 1.85 -7.45 13.66
C THR A 198 2.06 -6.69 12.34
N ALA A 199 3.23 -6.11 12.13
CA ALA A 199 3.56 -5.40 10.89
C ALA A 199 3.50 -6.34 9.67
N ARG A 200 4.07 -7.57 9.77
CA ARG A 200 3.99 -8.58 8.71
C ARG A 200 2.56 -9.00 8.41
N VAL A 201 1.74 -9.25 9.42
CA VAL A 201 0.33 -9.60 9.26
C VAL A 201 -0.43 -8.50 8.55
N MET A 202 -0.21 -7.24 8.90
CA MET A 202 -0.81 -6.09 8.22
C MET A 202 -0.39 -6.00 6.75
N ALA A 203 0.89 -6.20 6.44
CA ALA A 203 1.39 -6.21 5.07
C ALA A 203 0.73 -7.33 4.25
N ILE A 204 0.65 -8.55 4.80
CA ILE A 204 0.01 -9.70 4.15
C ILE A 204 -1.48 -9.41 3.89
N ILE A 205 -2.21 -8.94 4.89
CA ILE A 205 -3.64 -8.60 4.74
C ILE A 205 -3.81 -7.53 3.65
N SER A 206 -2.97 -6.49 3.64
CA SER A 206 -3.05 -5.41 2.66
C SER A 206 -2.85 -5.92 1.24
N GLN A 207 -1.87 -6.80 1.00
CA GLN A 207 -1.62 -7.42 -0.30
C GLN A 207 -2.77 -8.33 -0.75
N LEU A 208 -3.29 -9.15 0.15
CA LEU A 208 -4.46 -9.99 -0.14
C LEU A 208 -5.70 -9.15 -0.48
N LEU A 209 -5.90 -8.04 0.21
CA LEU A 209 -6.99 -7.10 -0.09
C LEU A 209 -6.83 -6.46 -1.48
N ILE A 210 -5.62 -6.07 -1.89
CA ILE A 210 -5.39 -5.53 -3.23
C ILE A 210 -5.71 -6.58 -4.30
N VAL A 211 -5.12 -7.77 -4.18
CA VAL A 211 -5.29 -8.85 -5.16
C VAL A 211 -6.75 -9.26 -5.27
N SER A 212 -7.42 -9.51 -4.14
CA SER A 212 -8.84 -9.87 -4.12
C SER A 212 -9.72 -8.74 -4.65
N GLY A 213 -9.40 -7.50 -4.32
CA GLY A 213 -10.11 -6.32 -4.83
C GLY A 213 -10.00 -6.17 -6.35
N MET A 214 -8.82 -6.40 -6.93
CA MET A 214 -8.63 -6.39 -8.39
C MET A 214 -9.43 -7.49 -9.08
N ILE A 215 -9.43 -8.70 -8.53
CA ILE A 215 -10.23 -9.83 -9.04
C ILE A 215 -11.72 -9.48 -8.94
N PHE A 216 -12.16 -8.93 -7.81
CA PHE A 216 -13.54 -8.49 -7.61
C PHE A 216 -13.97 -7.42 -8.61
N VAL A 217 -13.14 -6.41 -8.86
CA VAL A 217 -13.40 -5.37 -9.87
C VAL A 217 -13.51 -5.98 -11.26
N GLY A 218 -12.60 -6.88 -11.63
CA GLY A 218 -12.64 -7.60 -12.91
C GLY A 218 -13.95 -8.37 -13.09
N TRP A 219 -14.32 -9.15 -12.09
CA TRP A 219 -15.57 -9.92 -12.08
C TRP A 219 -16.81 -9.02 -12.10
N ARG A 220 -16.85 -8.01 -11.24
CA ARG A 220 -18.07 -7.22 -11.00
C ARG A 220 -18.35 -6.15 -12.04
N HIS A 221 -17.30 -5.51 -12.59
CA HIS A 221 -17.42 -4.37 -13.50
C HIS A 221 -17.14 -4.69 -14.95
N PHE A 222 -16.30 -5.69 -15.19
CA PHE A 222 -15.91 -6.11 -16.55
C PHE A 222 -16.51 -7.47 -16.93
N GLU A 223 -17.28 -8.08 -16.02
CA GLU A 223 -17.89 -9.42 -16.23
C GLU A 223 -16.86 -10.50 -16.64
N SER A 224 -15.61 -10.29 -16.25
CA SER A 224 -14.47 -11.14 -16.64
C SER A 224 -13.52 -11.36 -15.46
N THR A 225 -13.64 -12.54 -14.83
CA THR A 225 -12.69 -12.96 -13.80
C THR A 225 -11.27 -13.07 -14.35
N LYS A 226 -11.13 -13.51 -15.63
CA LYS A 226 -9.83 -13.57 -16.31
C LYS A 226 -9.14 -12.19 -16.34
N LEU A 227 -9.91 -11.14 -16.61
CA LEU A 227 -9.38 -9.77 -16.62
C LEU A 227 -8.93 -9.32 -15.23
N GLY A 228 -9.71 -9.65 -14.19
CA GLY A 228 -9.34 -9.35 -12.81
C GLY A 228 -8.06 -10.06 -12.37
N ILE A 229 -7.92 -11.35 -12.71
CA ILE A 229 -6.69 -12.12 -12.43
C ILE A 229 -5.52 -11.55 -13.22
N ALA A 230 -5.72 -11.18 -14.50
CA ALA A 230 -4.68 -10.56 -15.31
C ALA A 230 -4.18 -9.24 -14.71
N ALA A 231 -5.10 -8.40 -14.22
CA ALA A 231 -4.75 -7.15 -13.53
C ALA A 231 -3.97 -7.42 -12.24
N ALA A 232 -4.39 -8.41 -11.45
CA ALA A 232 -3.68 -8.81 -10.23
C ALA A 232 -2.27 -9.36 -10.55
N VAL A 233 -2.12 -10.19 -11.58
CA VAL A 233 -0.81 -10.69 -12.04
C VAL A 233 0.08 -9.54 -12.49
N LEU A 234 -0.46 -8.59 -13.26
CA LEU A 234 0.30 -7.41 -13.68
C LEU A 234 0.77 -6.60 -12.47
N TYR A 235 -0.12 -6.36 -11.49
CA TYR A 235 0.23 -5.68 -10.24
C TYR A 235 1.37 -6.39 -9.49
N LEU A 236 1.30 -7.72 -9.34
CA LEU A 236 2.32 -8.52 -8.65
C LEU A 236 3.66 -8.53 -9.40
N LEU A 237 3.64 -8.40 -10.74
CA LEU A 237 4.85 -8.28 -11.56
C LEU A 237 5.47 -6.88 -11.53
N LEU A 238 4.74 -5.84 -11.11
CA LEU A 238 5.33 -4.51 -11.09
C LEU A 238 6.53 -4.47 -10.13
N PRO A 239 7.67 -3.93 -10.56
CA PRO A 239 8.85 -3.78 -9.71
C PRO A 239 8.57 -2.99 -8.42
N TYR A 240 7.72 -1.97 -8.50
CA TYR A 240 7.25 -1.21 -7.36
C TYR A 240 6.59 -2.10 -6.30
N THR A 241 5.69 -3.01 -6.72
CA THR A 241 5.01 -3.94 -5.81
C THR A 241 6.02 -4.80 -5.06
N ALA A 242 7.00 -5.37 -5.77
CA ALA A 242 8.01 -6.22 -5.16
C ALA A 242 8.89 -5.48 -4.14
N MET A 243 9.24 -4.22 -4.43
CA MET A 243 10.02 -3.38 -3.52
C MET A 243 9.21 -2.96 -2.28
N MET A 244 7.92 -2.68 -2.44
CA MET A 244 7.03 -2.14 -1.42
C MET A 244 6.10 -3.19 -0.80
N THR A 245 6.31 -4.49 -1.06
CA THR A 245 5.41 -5.56 -0.60
C THR A 245 5.25 -5.58 0.91
N GLY A 246 6.32 -5.36 1.65
CA GLY A 246 6.32 -5.34 3.12
C GLY A 246 5.89 -4.00 3.73
N ARG A 247 5.66 -2.97 2.92
CA ARG A 247 5.33 -1.62 3.41
C ARG A 247 3.82 -1.41 3.49
N VAL A 248 3.31 -1.36 4.70
CA VAL A 248 1.88 -1.19 4.97
C VAL A 248 1.40 0.20 4.60
N ASP A 249 2.23 1.22 4.78
CA ASP A 249 1.95 2.62 4.44
C ASP A 249 1.66 2.84 2.93
N HIS A 250 2.17 1.96 2.08
CA HIS A 250 1.88 1.94 0.64
C HIS A 250 0.75 0.98 0.26
N ALA A 251 0.76 -0.24 0.81
CA ALA A 251 -0.17 -1.28 0.42
C ALA A 251 -1.60 -1.04 0.94
N LEU A 252 -1.75 -0.66 2.20
CA LEU A 252 -3.06 -0.52 2.83
C LEU A 252 -3.92 0.60 2.21
N PRO A 253 -3.41 1.83 1.96
CA PRO A 253 -4.16 2.84 1.23
C PRO A 253 -4.53 2.39 -0.19
N GLY A 254 -3.62 1.70 -0.88
CA GLY A 254 -3.86 1.10 -2.18
C GLY A 254 -5.03 0.10 -2.16
N ALA A 255 -5.09 -0.75 -1.13
CA ALA A 255 -6.20 -1.68 -0.92
C ALA A 255 -7.55 -0.93 -0.80
N PHE A 256 -7.62 0.10 0.03
CA PHE A 256 -8.84 0.89 0.17
C PHE A 256 -9.26 1.59 -1.13
N ILE A 257 -8.31 2.11 -1.91
CA ILE A 257 -8.59 2.72 -3.22
C ILE A 257 -9.16 1.68 -4.18
N VAL A 258 -8.58 0.48 -4.28
CA VAL A 258 -9.08 -0.60 -5.15
C VAL A 258 -10.50 -1.01 -4.74
N TRP A 259 -10.76 -1.16 -3.45
CA TRP A 259 -12.10 -1.48 -2.96
C TRP A 259 -13.10 -0.33 -3.12
N ALA A 260 -12.64 0.94 -3.05
CA ALA A 260 -13.47 2.09 -3.39
C ALA A 260 -13.93 2.05 -4.86
N VAL A 261 -13.01 1.67 -5.78
CA VAL A 261 -13.37 1.40 -7.18
C VAL A 261 -14.38 0.25 -7.26
N GLY A 262 -14.19 -0.84 -6.52
CA GLY A 262 -15.16 -1.94 -6.47
C GLY A 262 -16.55 -1.50 -5.99
N ALA A 263 -16.59 -0.53 -5.08
CA ALA A 263 -17.83 0.01 -4.48
C ALA A 263 -18.38 1.27 -5.17
N TYR A 264 -17.91 1.66 -6.35
CA TYR A 264 -18.24 2.95 -6.98
C TYR A 264 -19.75 3.21 -7.15
N ARG A 265 -20.58 2.17 -7.25
CA ARG A 265 -22.05 2.31 -7.31
C ARG A 265 -22.68 2.69 -5.97
N ARG A 266 -21.92 2.64 -4.87
CA ARG A 266 -22.36 2.99 -3.51
C ARG A 266 -21.55 4.17 -2.99
N PRO A 267 -21.97 5.42 -3.26
CA PRO A 267 -21.16 6.61 -2.98
C PRO A 267 -20.66 6.71 -1.54
N VAL A 268 -21.50 6.35 -0.55
CA VAL A 268 -21.11 6.39 0.87
C VAL A 268 -19.97 5.42 1.15
N ILE A 269 -20.07 4.18 0.66
CA ILE A 269 -19.02 3.16 0.89
C ILE A 269 -17.72 3.55 0.18
N ALA A 270 -17.80 3.98 -1.08
CA ALA A 270 -16.64 4.46 -1.81
C ALA A 270 -15.99 5.67 -1.11
N GLY A 271 -16.82 6.62 -0.63
CA GLY A 271 -16.35 7.76 0.14
C GLY A 271 -15.68 7.36 1.45
N SER A 272 -16.25 6.41 2.21
CA SER A 272 -15.66 5.92 3.45
C SER A 272 -14.30 5.24 3.21
N LEU A 273 -14.17 4.44 2.15
CA LEU A 273 -12.91 3.79 1.81
C LEU A 273 -11.84 4.81 1.39
N ILE A 274 -12.19 5.82 0.61
CA ILE A 274 -11.27 6.93 0.27
C ILE A 274 -10.93 7.74 1.53
N GLY A 275 -11.89 8.01 2.41
CA GLY A 275 -11.65 8.67 3.70
C GLY A 275 -10.69 7.89 4.60
N LEU A 276 -10.82 6.55 4.67
CA LEU A 276 -9.87 5.69 5.38
C LEU A 276 -8.47 5.76 4.76
N ALA A 277 -8.37 5.72 3.42
CA ALA A 277 -7.10 5.85 2.73
C ALA A 277 -6.41 7.20 3.03
N ILE A 278 -7.17 8.31 3.00
CA ILE A 278 -6.69 9.65 3.37
C ILE A 278 -6.27 9.69 4.85
N GLY A 279 -7.01 9.01 5.72
CA GLY A 279 -6.69 8.95 7.16
C GLY A 279 -5.41 8.17 7.49
N ILE A 280 -4.89 7.36 6.57
CA ILE A 280 -3.61 6.64 6.71
C ILE A 280 -2.45 7.50 6.21
N ILE A 281 -2.58 8.05 5.01
CA ILE A 281 -1.55 8.84 4.35
C ILE A 281 -2.19 9.94 3.50
N TYR A 282 -1.47 11.05 3.28
CA TYR A 282 -2.05 12.22 2.64
C TYR A 282 -2.33 12.09 1.13
N TYR A 283 -1.57 11.30 0.39
CA TYR A 283 -1.64 11.31 -1.08
C TYR A 283 -3.03 10.97 -1.67
N PRO A 284 -3.89 10.13 -1.08
CA PRO A 284 -5.22 9.87 -1.63
C PRO A 284 -6.14 11.11 -1.65
N ILE A 285 -5.79 12.19 -0.93
CA ILE A 285 -6.55 13.45 -0.99
C ILE A 285 -6.55 14.04 -2.40
N PHE A 286 -5.47 13.84 -3.16
CA PHE A 286 -5.36 14.30 -4.55
C PHE A 286 -6.30 13.57 -5.51
N LEU A 287 -6.89 12.44 -5.09
CA LEU A 287 -7.91 11.74 -5.85
C LEU A 287 -9.32 12.34 -5.64
N LEU A 288 -9.52 13.15 -4.58
CA LEU A 288 -10.84 13.74 -4.30
C LEU A 288 -11.43 14.54 -5.46
N PRO A 289 -10.68 15.41 -6.17
CA PRO A 289 -11.24 16.13 -7.31
C PRO A 289 -11.80 15.19 -8.38
N LEU A 290 -11.10 14.10 -8.69
CA LEU A 290 -11.54 13.09 -9.65
C LEU A 290 -12.83 12.39 -9.19
N TRP A 291 -12.87 11.95 -7.92
CA TRP A 291 -14.04 11.29 -7.34
C TRP A 291 -15.24 12.25 -7.20
N CYS A 292 -15.01 13.50 -6.81
CA CYS A 292 -16.05 14.52 -6.75
C CYS A 292 -16.62 14.83 -8.14
N SER A 293 -15.77 14.93 -9.16
CA SER A 293 -16.20 15.10 -10.54
C SER A 293 -17.05 13.92 -11.01
N PHE A 294 -16.63 12.69 -10.72
CA PHE A 294 -17.40 11.50 -11.07
C PHE A 294 -18.79 11.45 -10.41
N TYR A 295 -18.88 11.87 -9.15
CA TYR A 295 -20.14 11.88 -8.41
C TYR A 295 -20.94 13.17 -8.50
N TRP A 296 -20.48 14.18 -9.25
CA TRP A 296 -21.07 15.51 -9.27
C TRP A 296 -22.61 15.48 -9.45
N GLU A 297 -23.08 14.75 -10.44
CA GLU A 297 -24.51 14.54 -10.71
C GLU A 297 -25.09 13.26 -10.12
N ARG A 298 -24.24 12.38 -9.53
CA ARG A 298 -24.60 11.03 -9.09
C ARG A 298 -24.57 10.85 -7.59
N GLY A 299 -24.54 11.93 -6.83
CA GLY A 299 -24.61 11.87 -5.37
C GLY A 299 -23.31 12.26 -4.67
N VAL A 300 -22.66 13.32 -5.09
CA VAL A 300 -21.44 13.87 -4.47
C VAL A 300 -21.62 14.12 -2.97
N ARG A 301 -22.81 14.56 -2.52
CA ARG A 301 -23.09 14.73 -1.09
C ARG A 301 -22.97 13.42 -0.31
N ARG A 302 -23.49 12.31 -0.85
CA ARG A 302 -23.39 10.98 -0.22
C ARG A 302 -21.93 10.48 -0.20
N PHE A 303 -21.17 10.76 -1.25
CA PHE A 303 -19.75 10.46 -1.28
C PHE A 303 -18.99 11.28 -0.22
N ALA A 304 -19.21 12.59 -0.18
CA ALA A 304 -18.60 13.48 0.80
C ALA A 304 -18.96 13.12 2.24
N THR A 305 -20.21 12.71 2.51
CA THR A 305 -20.60 12.22 3.85
C THR A 305 -19.85 10.94 4.22
N GLY A 306 -19.61 10.03 3.26
CA GLY A 306 -18.77 8.84 3.51
C GLY A 306 -17.34 9.20 3.86
N VAL A 307 -16.71 10.10 3.10
CA VAL A 307 -15.35 10.60 3.40
C VAL A 307 -15.30 11.24 4.79
N ALA A 308 -16.22 12.18 5.05
CA ALA A 308 -16.28 12.91 6.32
C ALA A 308 -16.52 11.97 7.51
N ALA A 309 -17.42 10.99 7.36
CA ALA A 309 -17.70 10.01 8.41
C ALA A 309 -16.48 9.15 8.75
N ALA A 310 -15.74 8.69 7.73
CA ALA A 310 -14.53 7.90 7.94
C ALA A 310 -13.44 8.73 8.64
N LEU A 311 -13.19 9.96 8.17
CA LEU A 311 -12.22 10.86 8.81
C LEU A 311 -12.63 11.22 10.24
N ALA A 312 -13.93 11.52 10.46
CA ALA A 312 -14.45 11.80 11.80
C ALA A 312 -14.27 10.58 12.74
N ALA A 313 -14.55 9.37 12.26
CA ALA A 313 -14.36 8.16 13.04
C ALA A 313 -12.88 7.96 13.44
N LEU A 314 -11.94 8.25 12.54
CA LEU A 314 -10.51 8.17 12.85
C LEU A 314 -10.07 9.24 13.84
N VAL A 315 -10.58 10.47 13.71
CA VAL A 315 -10.30 11.56 14.67
C VAL A 315 -10.90 11.26 16.05
N VAL A 316 -12.13 10.73 16.08
CA VAL A 316 -12.76 10.29 17.35
C VAL A 316 -11.98 9.12 17.94
N GLY A 317 -11.55 8.15 17.13
CA GLY A 317 -10.69 7.06 17.59
C GLY A 317 -9.40 7.57 18.23
N LEU A 318 -8.74 8.54 17.58
CA LEU A 318 -7.55 9.17 18.13
C LEU A 318 -7.84 9.91 19.45
N TRP A 319 -8.96 10.62 19.52
CA TRP A 319 -9.37 11.29 20.75
C TRP A 319 -9.62 10.31 21.90
N CYS A 320 -10.34 9.22 21.63
CA CYS A 320 -10.62 8.18 22.63
C CYS A 320 -9.36 7.46 23.13
N THR A 321 -8.32 7.41 22.31
CA THR A 321 -7.04 6.76 22.64
C THR A 321 -6.02 7.73 23.24
N SER A 322 -6.30 9.04 23.25
CA SER A 322 -5.39 10.06 23.79
C SER A 322 -5.65 10.29 25.27
N PRO A 323 -4.63 10.22 26.15
CA PRO A 323 -4.80 10.37 27.61
C PRO A 323 -5.27 11.77 28.01
N THR A 324 -4.87 12.81 27.27
CA THR A 324 -5.22 14.20 27.56
C THR A 324 -5.56 14.98 26.30
N LEU A 325 -6.40 16.01 26.47
CA LEU A 325 -6.81 16.90 25.38
C LEU A 325 -5.62 17.68 24.77
N ALA A 326 -4.59 17.93 25.58
CA ALA A 326 -3.37 18.59 25.10
C ALA A 326 -2.55 17.69 24.18
N ILE A 327 -2.43 16.40 24.50
CA ILE A 327 -1.78 15.39 23.66
C ILE A 327 -2.56 15.21 22.36
N PHE A 328 -3.89 15.06 22.43
CA PHE A 328 -4.74 14.99 21.25
C PHE A 328 -4.55 16.20 20.32
N ALA A 329 -4.59 17.42 20.88
CA ALA A 329 -4.38 18.65 20.11
C ALA A 329 -2.97 18.73 19.50
N GLY A 330 -1.96 18.25 20.23
CA GLY A 330 -0.59 18.11 19.74
C GLY A 330 -0.50 17.15 18.55
N GLN A 331 -1.07 15.97 18.68
CA GLN A 331 -1.13 14.95 17.65
C GLN A 331 -1.86 15.47 16.39
N LEU A 332 -3.00 16.15 16.56
CA LEU A 332 -3.77 16.72 15.46
C LEU A 332 -2.98 17.80 14.69
N ARG A 333 -2.18 18.60 15.40
CA ARG A 333 -1.31 19.62 14.77
C ARG A 333 -0.13 19.04 14.02
N GLN A 334 0.34 17.87 14.42
CA GLN A 334 1.49 17.20 13.79
C GLN A 334 1.09 16.36 12.58
N MET A 335 -0.19 16.02 12.44
CA MET A 335 -0.67 15.19 11.35
C MET A 335 -0.33 15.79 9.98
N PHE A 336 0.15 14.91 9.09
CA PHE A 336 0.46 15.24 7.71
C PHE A 336 1.50 16.36 7.53
N GLY A 337 2.35 16.59 8.53
CA GLY A 337 3.34 17.67 8.44
C GLY A 337 2.74 19.06 8.31
N TRP A 338 1.51 19.27 8.79
CA TRP A 338 0.91 20.60 8.93
C TRP A 338 1.64 21.38 10.03
N ILE A 339 2.93 21.53 9.84
CA ILE A 339 3.77 22.39 10.64
C ILE A 339 3.50 23.80 10.11
N PHE A 340 2.77 24.58 10.89
CA PHE A 340 2.78 26.03 10.69
C PHE A 340 4.23 26.52 10.59
N PRO A 341 4.59 27.41 9.65
CA PRO A 341 5.97 27.76 9.30
C PRO A 341 6.80 28.44 10.40
N SER A 342 6.36 28.48 11.64
CA SER A 342 7.07 29.10 12.76
C SER A 342 8.33 28.38 13.24
N LYS A 343 8.69 27.21 12.68
CA LYS A 343 9.89 26.45 13.08
C LYS A 343 10.78 25.97 11.92
N ILE A 344 10.66 26.54 10.73
CA ILE A 344 11.67 26.35 9.68
C ILE A 344 12.87 27.29 9.96
N GLY A 345 13.60 27.04 11.01
CA GLY A 345 14.66 27.97 11.40
C GLY A 345 15.71 27.41 12.34
N ARG A 346 15.85 26.09 12.45
CA ARG A 346 17.02 25.48 13.08
C ARG A 346 17.38 24.19 12.35
N ALA A 347 17.82 24.31 11.10
CA ALA A 347 18.73 23.34 10.54
C ALA A 347 20.01 23.44 11.35
N HIS A 348 20.43 22.38 11.99
CA HIS A 348 21.72 22.30 12.63
C HIS A 348 22.82 22.51 11.58
N VAL A 349 23.59 23.56 11.75
CA VAL A 349 24.94 23.75 11.19
C VAL A 349 25.85 22.71 11.82
#